data_e28f7d34929f2ab54f9b2d55ae6808e3
#
_entry.id   e28f7d34929f2ab54f9b2d55ae6808e3
#
_cell.length_a   1.000
_cell.length_b   1.000
_cell.length_c   1.000
_cell.angle_alpha   90.00
_cell.angle_beta   90.00
_cell.angle_gamma   90.00
#
_symmetry.space_group_name_H-M   'P 1'
#
loop_
_entity.id
_entity.type
_entity.pdbx_description
1 polymer ?
#
loop_
_entity_poly.entity_id
_entity_poly.type
_entity_poly.pdbx_seq_one_letter_code
_entity_poly.pdbx_strand_id
1 'polypeptide(L)'
;MGFQTTDVKLIQALSAVQQFVPMYGLPDHLMIHVEYHSDAAMSWRRENDELFLRCSGVGQALMLLGRALTLHDRSAESLIPRLDQLGAMLDVSRNSVYTLPTMKKFLCQLALMGYTECYLYMEDTYELPGYPYFGYRRGRYSVQEQKELDDFAASVQHS
;
A
#
# COMPACT_ATOMS: atom_id res chain seq x y z
N MET A 1 -0.75 19.94 -2.67
CA MET A 1 -1.24 18.91 -1.72
C MET A 1 -0.13 17.93 -1.48
N GLY A 2 0.28 17.70 -0.27
CA GLY A 2 1.34 16.74 -0.03
C GLY A 2 1.46 16.35 1.44
N PHE A 3 1.79 15.08 1.66
CA PHE A 3 2.30 14.62 2.93
C PHE A 3 3.76 15.04 3.05
N GLN A 4 4.16 15.46 4.22
CA GLN A 4 5.55 15.75 4.57
C GLN A 4 5.95 14.87 5.75
N THR A 5 7.13 14.31 5.71
CA THR A 5 7.71 13.57 6.82
C THR A 5 9.23 13.68 6.76
N THR A 6 9.88 13.60 7.90
CA THR A 6 11.34 13.46 8.00
C THR A 6 11.77 11.99 8.08
N ASP A 7 10.83 11.08 8.17
CA ASP A 7 11.12 9.64 8.22
C ASP A 7 11.49 9.10 6.85
N VAL A 8 12.75 8.67 6.71
CA VAL A 8 13.33 8.20 5.43
C VAL A 8 12.65 6.95 4.90
N LYS A 9 12.21 6.04 5.79
CA LYS A 9 11.53 4.79 5.39
C LYS A 9 10.14 5.07 4.83
N LEU A 10 9.45 6.06 5.41
CA LEU A 10 8.09 6.40 5.02
C LEU A 10 8.03 7.30 3.77
N ILE A 11 9.06 8.07 3.46
CA ILE A 11 9.10 9.00 2.31
C ILE A 11 8.76 8.28 0.99
N GLN A 12 9.38 7.13 0.73
CA GLN A 12 9.17 6.39 -0.51
C GLN A 12 7.73 5.88 -0.62
N ALA A 13 7.19 5.31 0.46
CA ALA A 13 5.82 4.80 0.49
C ALA A 13 4.79 5.93 0.33
N LEU A 14 4.98 7.07 0.99
CA LEU A 14 4.12 8.25 0.84
C LEU A 14 4.16 8.82 -0.59
N SER A 15 5.33 8.86 -1.22
CA SER A 15 5.47 9.29 -2.61
C SER A 15 4.68 8.39 -3.56
N ALA A 16 4.73 7.07 -3.35
CA ALA A 16 3.93 6.11 -4.12
C ALA A 16 2.43 6.33 -3.88
N VAL A 17 2.00 6.49 -2.63
CA VAL A 17 0.59 6.76 -2.30
C VAL A 17 0.11 8.06 -2.96
N GLN A 18 0.86 9.13 -2.88
CA GLN A 18 0.52 10.42 -3.52
C GLN A 18 0.41 10.32 -5.04
N GLN A 19 1.26 9.52 -5.67
CA GLN A 19 1.28 9.33 -7.11
C GLN A 19 0.07 8.52 -7.61
N PHE A 20 -0.32 7.46 -6.89
CA PHE A 20 -1.27 6.46 -7.39
C PHE A 20 -2.66 6.57 -6.76
N VAL A 21 -2.80 7.16 -5.59
CA VAL A 21 -4.09 7.27 -4.89
C VAL A 21 -4.50 8.74 -4.80
N PRO A 22 -5.58 9.14 -5.51
CA PRO A 22 -6.13 10.47 -5.36
C PRO A 22 -6.65 10.66 -3.93
N MET A 23 -6.11 11.63 -3.22
CA MET A 23 -6.48 11.96 -1.85
C MET A 23 -7.36 13.21 -1.85
N TYR A 24 -8.67 13.04 -1.77
CA TYR A 24 -9.63 14.13 -1.68
C TYR A 24 -9.85 14.56 -0.22
N GLY A 25 -9.93 15.87 0.00
CA GLY A 25 -10.28 16.41 1.31
C GLY A 25 -9.16 16.46 2.34
N LEU A 26 -7.92 16.28 1.90
CA LEU A 26 -6.75 16.46 2.77
C LEU A 26 -6.38 17.93 2.90
N PRO A 27 -5.79 18.33 4.04
CA PRO A 27 -5.12 19.62 4.16
C PRO A 27 -4.01 19.72 3.12
N ASP A 28 -3.73 20.93 2.66
CA ASP A 28 -2.68 21.18 1.65
C ASP A 28 -1.30 20.74 2.14
N HIS A 29 -1.10 20.73 3.46
CA HIS A 29 0.11 20.28 4.12
C HIS A 29 -0.25 19.44 5.35
N LEU A 30 0.05 18.16 5.32
CA LEU A 30 -0.04 17.29 6.50
C LEU A 30 1.37 16.81 6.87
N MET A 31 1.86 17.24 8.04
CA MET A 31 3.13 16.77 8.59
C MET A 31 2.90 15.45 9.34
N ILE A 32 3.63 14.41 8.94
CA ILE A 32 3.53 13.07 9.54
C ILE A 32 4.77 12.78 10.37
N HIS A 33 4.55 12.56 11.65
CA HIS A 33 5.56 12.12 12.62
C HIS A 33 5.35 10.64 12.91
N VAL A 34 6.42 9.84 12.83
CA VAL A 34 6.36 8.40 13.10
C VAL A 34 7.28 8.03 14.25
N GLU A 35 6.75 7.29 15.19
CA GLU A 35 7.51 6.61 16.24
C GLU A 35 7.40 5.10 16.04
N TYR A 36 8.52 4.45 15.74
CA TYR A 36 8.58 2.99 15.62
C TYR A 36 8.85 2.32 16.95
N HIS A 37 8.09 1.25 17.23
CA HIS A 37 8.25 0.43 18.43
C HIS A 37 7.88 -1.03 18.14
N SER A 38 8.28 -1.92 19.05
CA SER A 38 8.06 -3.37 18.91
C SER A 38 6.76 -3.87 19.54
N ASP A 39 5.97 -3.01 20.18
CA ASP A 39 4.72 -3.40 20.81
C ASP A 39 3.65 -3.75 19.75
N ALA A 40 2.73 -4.64 20.10
CA ALA A 40 1.61 -4.98 19.24
C ALA A 40 0.58 -3.83 19.07
N ALA A 41 0.53 -2.90 20.03
CA ALA A 41 -0.39 -1.78 19.97
C ALA A 41 0.12 -0.69 19.04
N MET A 42 -0.76 -0.18 18.19
CA MET A 42 -0.47 0.96 17.32
C MET A 42 -1.50 2.06 17.52
N SER A 43 -1.14 3.29 17.22
CA SER A 43 -2.04 4.43 17.40
C SER A 43 -1.75 5.56 16.43
N TRP A 44 -2.77 6.36 16.21
CA TRP A 44 -2.62 7.65 15.54
C TRP A 44 -3.31 8.75 16.34
N ARG A 45 -2.81 9.96 16.20
CA ARG A 45 -3.38 11.18 16.77
C ARG A 45 -3.16 12.33 15.79
N ARG A 46 -4.22 13.11 15.54
CA ARG A 46 -4.18 14.28 14.69
C ARG A 46 -4.38 15.55 15.50
N GLU A 47 -3.51 16.51 15.32
CA GLU A 47 -3.56 17.85 15.90
C GLU A 47 -3.33 18.88 14.80
N ASN A 48 -4.39 19.59 14.39
CA ASN A 48 -4.35 20.50 13.26
C ASN A 48 -3.82 19.85 11.97
N ASP A 49 -2.70 20.32 11.44
CA ASP A 49 -2.03 19.80 10.25
C ASP A 49 -0.88 18.84 10.58
N GLU A 50 -0.87 18.28 11.79
CA GLU A 50 0.10 17.28 12.22
C GLU A 50 -0.57 15.96 12.52
N LEU A 51 0.03 14.86 12.06
CA LEU A 51 -0.38 13.49 12.31
C LEU A 51 0.74 12.72 12.98
N PHE A 52 0.48 12.22 14.17
CA PHE A 52 1.41 11.42 14.95
C PHE A 52 1.02 9.95 14.83
N LEU A 53 1.94 9.12 14.35
CA LEU A 53 1.76 7.68 14.18
C LEU A 53 2.72 6.93 15.11
N ARG A 54 2.21 5.93 15.82
CA ARG A 54 2.99 5.02 16.64
C ARG A 54 2.73 3.59 16.16
N CYS A 55 3.76 2.90 15.63
CA CYS A 55 3.60 1.64 14.92
C CYS A 55 4.91 0.84 14.86
N SER A 56 4.86 -0.41 14.36
CA SER A 56 6.05 -1.25 14.21
C SER A 56 6.78 -1.09 12.87
N GLY A 57 6.11 -0.58 11.84
CA GLY A 57 6.70 -0.45 10.51
C GLY A 57 5.87 0.39 9.54
N VAL A 58 6.39 0.53 8.32
CA VAL A 58 5.80 1.38 7.26
C VAL A 58 4.40 0.91 6.86
N GLY A 59 4.15 -0.40 6.76
CA GLY A 59 2.83 -0.93 6.43
C GLY A 59 1.77 -0.52 7.46
N GLN A 60 2.09 -0.61 8.76
CA GLN A 60 1.21 -0.12 9.81
C GLN A 60 1.05 1.41 9.78
N ALA A 61 2.12 2.15 9.47
CA ALA A 61 2.04 3.60 9.31
C ALA A 61 1.06 4.00 8.19
N LEU A 62 1.10 3.32 7.03
CA LEU A 62 0.15 3.56 5.95
C LEU A 62 -1.29 3.19 6.34
N MET A 63 -1.49 2.09 7.05
CA MET A 63 -2.82 1.73 7.56
C MET A 63 -3.36 2.78 8.53
N LEU A 64 -2.54 3.25 9.47
CA LEU A 64 -2.93 4.31 10.41
C LEU A 64 -3.24 5.61 9.67
N LEU A 65 -2.46 5.96 8.65
CA LEU A 65 -2.74 7.08 7.76
C LEU A 65 -4.11 6.92 7.09
N GLY A 66 -4.38 5.76 6.47
CA GLY A 66 -5.68 5.47 5.85
C GLY A 66 -6.84 5.65 6.82
N ARG A 67 -6.70 5.18 8.07
CA ARG A 67 -7.71 5.36 9.12
C ARG A 67 -7.88 6.82 9.52
N ALA A 68 -6.78 7.54 9.75
CA ALA A 68 -6.83 8.97 10.11
C ALA A 68 -7.49 9.83 9.02
N LEU A 69 -7.39 9.41 7.74
CA LEU A 69 -8.01 10.09 6.61
C LEU A 69 -9.50 9.75 6.42
N THR A 70 -9.95 8.60 6.89
CA THR A 70 -11.34 8.15 6.71
C THR A 70 -12.21 8.37 7.93
N LEU A 71 -11.64 8.44 9.12
CA LEU A 71 -12.37 8.64 10.39
C LEU A 71 -12.41 10.13 10.75
N HIS A 72 -13.23 10.89 10.02
CA HIS A 72 -13.33 12.35 10.16
C HIS A 72 -13.91 12.81 11.50
N ASP A 73 -14.62 11.93 12.20
CA ASP A 73 -15.24 12.17 13.52
C ASP A 73 -14.27 11.94 14.69
N ARG A 74 -13.05 11.52 14.42
CA ARG A 74 -12.03 11.20 15.42
C ARG A 74 -10.77 12.01 15.22
N SER A 75 -10.14 12.38 16.34
CA SER A 75 -8.80 12.99 16.36
C SER A 75 -7.70 12.02 16.80
N ALA A 76 -8.07 10.86 17.32
CA ALA A 76 -7.13 9.83 17.78
C ALA A 76 -7.78 8.45 17.80
N GLU A 77 -6.96 7.42 17.69
CA GLU A 77 -7.36 6.02 17.86
C GLU A 77 -6.15 5.19 18.31
N SER A 78 -6.43 4.19 19.17
CA SER A 78 -5.45 3.16 19.53
C SER A 78 -6.06 1.79 19.23
N LEU A 79 -5.28 0.89 18.62
CA LEU A 79 -5.73 -0.44 18.23
C LEU A 79 -4.63 -1.47 18.33
N ILE A 80 -5.02 -2.73 18.47
CA ILE A 80 -4.15 -3.90 18.40
C ILE A 80 -4.60 -4.70 17.19
N PRO A 81 -3.71 -5.01 16.22
CA PRO A 81 -4.03 -5.88 15.10
C PRO A 81 -4.54 -7.24 15.62
N ARG A 82 -5.61 -7.73 15.02
CA ARG A 82 -6.14 -9.07 15.35
C ARG A 82 -5.58 -10.16 14.46
N LEU A 83 -4.99 -9.78 13.35
CA LEU A 83 -4.39 -10.67 12.35
C LEU A 83 -2.99 -10.18 12.06
N ASP A 84 -2.04 -11.10 12.04
CA ASP A 84 -0.66 -10.82 11.64
C ASP A 84 -0.54 -10.68 10.13
N GLN A 85 -1.39 -11.40 9.39
CA GLN A 85 -1.45 -11.40 7.93
C GLN A 85 -2.89 -11.21 7.46
N LEU A 86 -3.09 -10.29 6.55
CA LEU A 86 -4.35 -10.04 5.87
C LEU A 86 -4.07 -9.91 4.37
N GLY A 87 -4.48 -10.92 3.60
CA GLY A 87 -4.25 -10.99 2.16
C GLY A 87 -5.47 -10.64 1.33
N ALA A 88 -5.27 -9.98 0.20
CA ALA A 88 -6.27 -9.83 -0.85
C ALA A 88 -5.85 -10.66 -2.06
N MET A 89 -6.79 -11.38 -2.68
CA MET A 89 -6.56 -12.07 -3.95
C MET A 89 -7.21 -11.30 -5.10
N LEU A 90 -6.41 -10.99 -6.11
CA LEU A 90 -6.85 -10.38 -7.36
C LEU A 90 -6.78 -11.41 -8.48
N ASP A 91 -7.92 -11.67 -9.11
CA ASP A 91 -7.98 -12.53 -10.29
C ASP A 91 -7.61 -11.71 -11.54
N VAL A 92 -6.45 -12.01 -12.12
CA VAL A 92 -5.94 -11.39 -13.35
C VAL A 92 -5.98 -12.36 -14.54
N SER A 93 -6.65 -13.50 -14.39
CA SER A 93 -6.71 -14.57 -15.40
C SER A 93 -7.98 -14.57 -16.22
N ARG A 94 -9.14 -14.30 -15.62
CA ARG A 94 -10.44 -14.59 -16.25
C ARG A 94 -10.98 -13.46 -17.11
N ASN A 95 -10.94 -12.22 -16.61
CA ASN A 95 -11.54 -11.08 -17.30
C ASN A 95 -10.51 -10.19 -17.97
N SER A 96 -9.53 -9.72 -17.21
CA SER A 96 -8.51 -8.79 -17.70
C SER A 96 -7.24 -8.88 -16.89
N VAL A 97 -6.11 -8.59 -17.53
CA VAL A 97 -4.84 -8.32 -16.90
C VAL A 97 -4.76 -6.80 -16.66
N TYR A 98 -4.58 -6.40 -15.42
CA TYR A 98 -4.48 -4.98 -15.09
C TYR A 98 -3.14 -4.41 -15.55
N THR A 99 -3.13 -3.17 -16.01
CA THR A 99 -1.88 -2.47 -16.32
C THR A 99 -1.06 -2.23 -15.05
N LEU A 100 0.26 -2.08 -15.19
CA LEU A 100 1.14 -1.81 -14.04
C LEU A 100 0.69 -0.59 -13.20
N PRO A 101 0.32 0.56 -13.80
CA PRO A 101 -0.19 1.68 -13.00
C PRO A 101 -1.45 1.34 -12.21
N THR A 102 -2.36 0.53 -12.77
CA THR A 102 -3.56 0.09 -12.07
C THR A 102 -3.22 -0.84 -10.90
N MET A 103 -2.30 -1.79 -11.11
CA MET A 103 -1.83 -2.67 -10.03
C MET A 103 -1.14 -1.89 -8.92
N LYS A 104 -0.26 -0.96 -9.24
CA LYS A 104 0.39 -0.09 -8.25
C LYS A 104 -0.62 0.72 -7.45
N LYS A 105 -1.67 1.22 -8.10
CA LYS A 105 -2.78 1.89 -7.41
C LYS A 105 -3.48 0.94 -6.42
N PHE A 106 -3.81 -0.29 -6.82
CA PHE A 106 -4.41 -1.29 -5.92
C PHE A 106 -3.50 -1.60 -4.73
N LEU A 107 -2.20 -1.81 -4.96
CA LEU A 107 -1.24 -2.07 -3.88
C LEU A 107 -1.20 -0.93 -2.85
N CYS A 108 -1.17 0.33 -3.30
CA CYS A 108 -1.26 1.48 -2.41
C CYS A 108 -2.58 1.52 -1.63
N GLN A 109 -3.72 1.23 -2.29
CA GLN A 109 -5.01 1.19 -1.62
C GLN A 109 -5.09 0.08 -0.58
N LEU A 110 -4.60 -1.12 -0.91
CA LEU A 110 -4.54 -2.24 0.02
C LEU A 110 -3.68 -1.91 1.25
N ALA A 111 -2.51 -1.28 1.05
CA ALA A 111 -1.64 -0.84 2.15
C ALA A 111 -2.35 0.17 3.08
N LEU A 112 -3.05 1.16 2.52
CA LEU A 112 -3.85 2.12 3.28
C LEU A 112 -5.04 1.46 4.03
N MET A 113 -5.54 0.34 3.54
CA MET A 113 -6.59 -0.45 4.19
C MET A 113 -6.05 -1.44 5.22
N GLY A 114 -4.73 -1.59 5.33
CA GLY A 114 -4.06 -2.49 6.27
C GLY A 114 -3.87 -3.92 5.79
N TYR A 115 -4.00 -4.16 4.49
CA TYR A 115 -3.62 -5.45 3.92
C TYR A 115 -2.10 -5.59 3.91
N THR A 116 -1.62 -6.76 4.30
CA THR A 116 -0.19 -7.10 4.38
C THR A 116 0.29 -7.88 3.16
N GLU A 117 -0.62 -8.47 2.40
CA GLU A 117 -0.31 -9.33 1.26
C GLU A 117 -1.29 -9.11 0.11
N CYS A 118 -0.80 -9.30 -1.11
CA CYS A 118 -1.60 -9.32 -2.33
C CYS A 118 -1.24 -10.55 -3.16
N TYR A 119 -2.21 -11.42 -3.40
CA TYR A 119 -2.06 -12.60 -4.23
C TYR A 119 -2.63 -12.36 -5.62
N LEU A 120 -1.87 -12.70 -6.67
CA LEU A 120 -2.35 -12.65 -8.04
C LEU A 120 -2.72 -14.06 -8.50
N TYR A 121 -3.98 -14.27 -8.82
CA TYR A 121 -4.43 -15.51 -9.46
C TYR A 121 -4.23 -15.38 -10.97
N MET A 122 -3.24 -16.06 -11.54
CA MET A 122 -2.68 -15.72 -12.85
C MET A 122 -3.00 -16.73 -13.97
N GLU A 123 -3.17 -18.02 -13.72
CA GLU A 123 -3.27 -19.07 -14.75
C GLU A 123 -2.18 -18.93 -15.84
N ASP A 124 -2.54 -18.42 -17.03
CA ASP A 124 -1.65 -18.22 -18.18
C ASP A 124 -1.33 -16.74 -18.48
N THR A 125 -1.55 -15.83 -17.53
CA THR A 125 -1.35 -14.39 -17.72
C THR A 125 0.02 -13.89 -17.25
N TYR A 126 1.03 -14.73 -17.36
CA TYR A 126 2.43 -14.38 -17.12
C TYR A 126 3.36 -14.98 -18.19
N GLU A 127 4.53 -14.40 -18.34
CA GLU A 127 5.53 -14.90 -19.29
C GLU A 127 6.29 -16.09 -18.68
N LEU A 128 6.31 -17.20 -19.43
CA LEU A 128 7.06 -18.39 -19.07
C LEU A 128 8.28 -18.53 -20.01
N PRO A 129 9.52 -18.37 -19.51
CA PRO A 129 10.72 -18.52 -20.33
C PRO A 129 10.80 -19.87 -21.04
N GLY A 130 11.10 -19.87 -22.34
CA GLY A 130 11.13 -21.07 -23.15
C GLY A 130 9.77 -21.49 -23.75
N TYR A 131 8.68 -20.83 -23.38
CA TYR A 131 7.33 -21.16 -23.88
C TYR A 131 6.66 -19.93 -24.51
N PRO A 132 7.03 -19.53 -25.74
CA PRO A 132 6.60 -18.26 -26.33
C PRO A 132 5.07 -18.16 -26.55
N TYR A 133 4.39 -19.27 -26.66
CA TYR A 133 2.94 -19.32 -26.85
C TYR A 133 2.13 -19.39 -25.54
N PHE A 134 2.80 -19.58 -24.40
CA PHE A 134 2.12 -19.55 -23.10
C PHE A 134 1.60 -18.13 -22.82
N GLY A 135 0.30 -18.01 -22.58
CA GLY A 135 -0.35 -16.71 -22.40
C GLY A 135 -0.36 -15.80 -23.64
N TYR A 136 -0.20 -16.36 -24.85
CA TYR A 136 -0.22 -15.57 -26.08
C TYR A 136 -1.54 -14.83 -26.25
N ARG A 137 -1.47 -13.52 -26.51
CA ARG A 137 -2.63 -12.60 -26.61
C ARG A 137 -3.49 -12.48 -25.34
N ARG A 138 -3.00 -12.90 -24.17
CA ARG A 138 -3.72 -12.77 -22.91
C ARG A 138 -3.38 -11.48 -22.15
N GLY A 139 -2.52 -10.63 -22.69
CA GLY A 139 -2.05 -9.43 -21.97
C GLY A 139 -1.13 -9.79 -20.79
N ARG A 140 -0.42 -10.91 -20.91
CA ARG A 140 0.42 -11.47 -19.84
C ARG A 140 1.48 -10.50 -19.35
N TYR A 141 1.78 -10.57 -18.05
CA TYR A 141 2.93 -9.86 -17.46
C TYR A 141 4.24 -10.50 -17.91
N SER A 142 5.19 -9.68 -18.33
CA SER A 142 6.57 -10.10 -18.51
C SER A 142 7.25 -10.40 -17.16
N VAL A 143 8.35 -11.13 -17.18
CA VAL A 143 9.17 -11.38 -15.98
C VAL A 143 9.61 -10.06 -15.34
N GLN A 144 9.97 -9.06 -16.17
CA GLN A 144 10.37 -7.74 -15.69
C GLN A 144 9.21 -7.00 -14.99
N GLU A 145 8.01 -7.06 -15.54
CA GLU A 145 6.82 -6.43 -14.95
C GLU A 145 6.41 -7.09 -13.63
N GLN A 146 6.53 -8.41 -13.52
CA GLN A 146 6.29 -9.13 -12.26
C GLN A 146 7.27 -8.67 -11.18
N LYS A 147 8.56 -8.61 -11.53
CA LYS A 147 9.59 -8.12 -10.62
C LYS A 147 9.33 -6.66 -10.21
N GLU A 148 8.94 -5.81 -11.14
CA GLU A 148 8.59 -4.40 -10.84
C GLU A 148 7.42 -4.29 -9.86
N LEU A 149 6.40 -5.14 -9.99
CA LEU A 149 5.26 -5.18 -9.06
C LEU A 149 5.68 -5.67 -7.68
N ASP A 150 6.54 -6.68 -7.61
CA ASP A 150 7.05 -7.23 -6.35
C ASP A 150 7.91 -6.21 -5.60
N ASP A 151 8.87 -5.59 -6.31
CA ASP A 151 9.71 -4.52 -5.76
C ASP A 151 8.85 -3.32 -5.28
N PHE A 152 7.80 -2.98 -6.03
CA PHE A 152 6.88 -1.91 -5.65
C PHE A 152 6.05 -2.28 -4.42
N ALA A 153 5.49 -3.50 -4.36
CA ALA A 153 4.74 -3.97 -3.21
C ALA A 153 5.60 -3.92 -1.94
N ALA A 154 6.85 -4.38 -2.02
CA ALA A 154 7.80 -4.28 -0.92
C ALA A 154 8.04 -2.83 -0.47
N SER A 155 8.03 -1.86 -1.38
CA SER A 155 8.26 -0.45 -1.05
C SER A 155 7.12 0.22 -0.24
N VAL A 156 5.90 -0.33 -0.31
CA VAL A 156 4.72 0.20 0.41
C VAL A 156 4.30 -0.66 1.61
N GLN A 157 5.00 -1.78 1.88
CA GLN A 157 4.65 -2.72 2.95
C GLN A 157 5.81 -3.07 3.90
N HIS A 158 6.95 -2.40 3.80
CA HIS A 158 8.10 -2.73 4.65
C HIS A 158 7.77 -2.71 6.14
N SER A 159 7.75 -3.88 6.73
CA SER A 159 7.81 -4.14 8.18
C SER A 159 9.23 -4.07 8.70
#